data_4ec823bd3fba73732c7ebac221b345b7
#
_entry.id   4ec823bd3fba73732c7ebac221b345b7
#
_cell.length_a   1.000
_cell.length_b   1.000
_cell.length_c   1.000
_cell.angle_alpha   90.00
_cell.angle_beta   90.00
_cell.angle_gamma   90.00
#
_symmetry.space_group_name_H-M   'P 1'
#
loop_
_entity.id
_entity.type
_entity.pdbx_description
1 polymer ?
#
loop_
_entity_poly.entity_id
_entity_poly.type
_entity_poly.pdbx_seq_one_letter_code
_entity_poly.pdbx_strand_id
1 'polypeptide(L)'
;MVGTWARAARNAVAAGFDAIEVHTAHGYLLASFLSPISNTRNDEYGGDLQGRMRLPLDIVEAVRREMPESMPLFVRVSSVDGAKGGWSMDDTVVFARELKARGVDVIDCSSGGISGSATAAQVPRGLGFQVPYAERVRKEVGIASMAVGIILEAQQAEAILQNGQADLIAIGRQSQFNPNIAHHWAHDLGINRKFEDWAGEYGWWLEKRIRTMEGFATPVGAVTRR
;
A
#
# COMPACT_ATOMS: atom_id res chain seq x y z
N MET A 1 23.67 6.28 8.73
CA MET A 1 22.31 5.73 8.51
C MET A 1 21.93 5.76 7.03
N VAL A 2 21.90 6.90 6.34
CA VAL A 2 21.54 7.01 4.90
C VAL A 2 22.29 6.01 4.02
N GLY A 3 23.62 5.91 4.13
CA GLY A 3 24.42 4.94 3.36
C GLY A 3 24.07 3.46 3.56
N THR A 4 23.41 3.10 4.67
CA THR A 4 22.93 1.73 4.89
C THR A 4 21.73 1.43 4.00
N TRP A 5 20.83 2.41 3.80
CA TRP A 5 19.68 2.30 2.90
C TRP A 5 20.12 2.25 1.43
N ALA A 6 21.08 3.11 1.03
CA ALA A 6 21.67 3.04 -0.30
C ALA A 6 22.27 1.66 -0.60
N ARG A 7 23.02 1.09 0.35
CA ARG A 7 23.55 -0.27 0.21
C ARG A 7 22.45 -1.32 0.10
N ALA A 8 21.37 -1.20 0.87
CA ALA A 8 20.22 -2.11 0.78
C ALA A 8 19.55 -2.03 -0.61
N ALA A 9 19.41 -0.82 -1.16
CA ALA A 9 18.90 -0.64 -2.51
C ALA A 9 19.78 -1.30 -3.58
N ARG A 10 21.12 -1.10 -3.52
CA ARG A 10 22.07 -1.79 -4.42
C ARG A 10 21.91 -3.31 -4.35
N ASN A 11 21.78 -3.85 -3.13
CA ASN A 11 21.60 -5.29 -2.95
C ASN A 11 20.30 -5.79 -3.55
N ALA A 12 19.19 -5.03 -3.39
CA ALA A 12 17.90 -5.37 -3.98
C ALA A 12 17.97 -5.35 -5.52
N VAL A 13 18.57 -4.33 -6.12
CA VAL A 13 18.80 -4.24 -7.56
C VAL A 13 19.65 -5.42 -8.05
N ALA A 14 20.75 -5.73 -7.36
CA ALA A 14 21.63 -6.84 -7.71
C ALA A 14 20.96 -8.20 -7.55
N ALA A 15 19.98 -8.33 -6.65
CA ALA A 15 19.20 -9.54 -6.44
C ALA A 15 18.08 -9.71 -7.48
N GLY A 16 17.83 -8.74 -8.37
CA GLY A 16 16.86 -8.81 -9.44
C GLY A 16 15.42 -8.49 -9.01
N PHE A 17 15.22 -7.69 -7.96
CA PHE A 17 13.90 -7.17 -7.65
C PHE A 17 13.45 -6.16 -8.70
N ASP A 18 12.16 -6.13 -9.01
CA ASP A 18 11.57 -5.25 -10.03
C ASP A 18 11.14 -3.88 -9.47
N ALA A 19 11.00 -3.76 -8.16
CA ALA A 19 10.62 -2.52 -7.47
C ALA A 19 11.21 -2.47 -6.06
N ILE A 20 11.31 -1.26 -5.50
CA ILE A 20 11.66 -1.05 -4.09
C ILE A 20 10.58 -0.21 -3.43
N GLU A 21 10.16 -0.59 -2.21
CA GLU A 21 9.31 0.23 -1.36
C GLU A 21 10.05 0.66 -0.10
N VAL A 22 10.21 1.97 0.09
CA VAL A 22 10.75 2.55 1.32
C VAL A 22 9.62 2.67 2.34
N HIS A 23 9.81 2.03 3.49
CA HIS A 23 8.80 2.01 4.55
C HIS A 23 8.94 3.20 5.49
N THR A 24 8.04 4.17 5.39
CA THR A 24 7.97 5.37 6.24
C THR A 24 6.70 5.40 7.12
N ALA A 25 6.16 4.23 7.46
CA ALA A 25 4.86 4.09 8.10
C ALA A 25 4.93 3.30 9.43
N HIS A 26 3.78 3.20 10.10
CA HIS A 26 3.45 2.25 11.17
C HIS A 26 4.32 2.35 12.44
N GLY A 27 4.84 3.55 12.76
CA GLY A 27 5.63 3.79 13.96
C GLY A 27 7.07 3.25 13.89
N TYR A 28 7.48 2.70 12.75
CA TYR A 28 8.87 2.30 12.56
C TYR A 28 9.80 3.52 12.35
N LEU A 29 11.09 3.27 12.15
CA LEU A 29 12.12 4.30 12.21
C LEU A 29 11.77 5.60 11.49
N LEU A 30 11.40 5.53 10.20
CA LEU A 30 11.13 6.74 9.43
C LEU A 30 9.82 7.41 9.83
N ALA A 31 8.78 6.64 10.15
CA ALA A 31 7.56 7.17 10.73
C ALA A 31 7.81 7.90 12.05
N SER A 32 8.72 7.39 12.88
CA SER A 32 9.06 8.04 14.16
C SER A 32 9.77 9.38 13.99
N PHE A 33 10.43 9.61 12.85
CA PHE A 33 10.97 10.94 12.51
C PHE A 33 9.90 11.88 11.99
N LEU A 34 8.94 11.38 11.20
CA LEU A 34 7.87 12.20 10.62
C LEU A 34 6.89 12.70 11.68
N SER A 35 6.44 11.83 12.57
CA SER A 35 5.41 12.15 13.55
C SER A 35 5.90 13.14 14.63
N PRO A 36 5.17 14.26 14.85
CA PRO A 36 5.49 15.19 15.93
C PRO A 36 5.26 14.61 17.34
N ILE A 37 4.53 13.49 17.45
CA ILE A 37 4.31 12.79 18.74
C ILE A 37 5.60 12.09 19.19
N SER A 38 6.30 11.45 18.27
CA SER A 38 7.52 10.67 18.59
C SER A 38 8.80 11.46 18.36
N ASN A 39 8.82 12.39 17.41
CA ASN A 39 9.98 13.21 17.11
C ASN A 39 10.00 14.47 17.98
N THR A 40 10.63 14.38 19.13
CA THR A 40 10.85 15.50 20.07
C THR A 40 12.24 16.13 19.92
N ARG A 41 12.93 15.89 18.80
CA ARG A 41 14.27 16.40 18.51
C ARG A 41 14.22 17.91 18.31
N ASN A 42 15.31 18.57 18.68
CA ASN A 42 15.53 20.00 18.49
C ASN A 42 16.74 20.33 17.61
N ASP A 43 17.24 19.33 16.89
CA ASP A 43 18.27 19.46 15.86
C ASP A 43 17.62 19.54 14.45
N GLU A 44 18.45 19.52 13.42
CA GLU A 44 18.03 19.61 12.01
C GLU A 44 17.08 18.50 11.52
N TYR A 45 16.89 17.42 12.30
CA TYR A 45 15.99 16.29 12.01
C TYR A 45 14.70 16.31 12.82
N GLY A 46 14.38 17.42 13.51
CA GLY A 46 13.19 17.57 14.32
C GLY A 46 12.57 18.95 14.20
N GLY A 47 11.74 19.31 15.19
CA GLY A 47 11.08 20.61 15.23
C GLY A 47 9.94 20.75 14.22
N ASP A 48 10.09 21.58 13.20
CA ASP A 48 9.06 21.82 12.20
C ASP A 48 8.89 20.66 11.19
N LEU A 49 7.92 20.79 10.30
CA LEU A 49 7.61 19.76 9.30
C LEU A 49 8.82 19.46 8.41
N GLN A 50 9.57 20.48 8.01
CA GLN A 50 10.74 20.31 7.13
C GLN A 50 11.86 19.52 7.83
N GLY A 51 12.15 19.83 9.08
CA GLY A 51 13.12 19.08 9.88
C GLY A 51 12.71 17.62 10.06
N ARG A 52 11.43 17.35 10.38
CA ARG A 52 10.94 15.99 10.55
C ARG A 52 10.97 15.17 9.26
N MET A 53 10.76 15.79 8.09
CA MET A 53 10.84 15.12 6.79
C MET A 53 12.27 14.87 6.31
N ARG A 54 13.27 15.57 6.83
CA ARG A 54 14.65 15.57 6.32
C ARG A 54 15.23 14.16 6.19
N LEU A 55 15.28 13.38 7.27
CA LEU A 55 15.85 12.04 7.21
C LEU A 55 15.14 11.10 6.23
N PRO A 56 13.80 10.99 6.23
CA PRO A 56 13.10 10.20 5.21
C PRO A 56 13.42 10.64 3.77
N LEU A 57 13.49 11.93 3.51
CA LEU A 57 13.80 12.47 2.17
C LEU A 57 15.23 12.17 1.75
N ASP A 58 16.22 12.36 2.64
CA ASP A 58 17.62 12.04 2.39
C ASP A 58 17.79 10.54 2.05
N ILE A 59 17.06 9.67 2.74
CA ILE A 59 17.06 8.22 2.48
C ILE A 59 16.44 7.90 1.13
N VAL A 60 15.28 8.48 0.80
CA VAL A 60 14.62 8.27 -0.50
C VAL A 60 15.52 8.70 -1.66
N GLU A 61 16.17 9.85 -1.55
CA GLU A 61 17.15 10.29 -2.56
C GLU A 61 18.32 9.31 -2.70
N ALA A 62 18.86 8.83 -1.58
CA ALA A 62 19.97 7.89 -1.59
C ALA A 62 19.57 6.54 -2.20
N VAL A 63 18.34 6.07 -1.92
CA VAL A 63 17.78 4.85 -2.54
C VAL A 63 17.58 5.05 -4.04
N ARG A 64 16.95 6.16 -4.46
CA ARG A 64 16.70 6.45 -5.89
C ARG A 64 17.98 6.47 -6.72
N ARG A 65 19.07 7.03 -6.19
CA ARG A 65 20.38 7.08 -6.87
C ARG A 65 20.99 5.70 -7.16
N GLU A 66 20.61 4.69 -6.40
CA GLU A 66 21.13 3.32 -6.55
C GLU A 66 20.23 2.44 -7.45
N MET A 67 19.10 2.96 -7.90
CA MET A 67 18.13 2.24 -8.72
C MET A 67 18.24 2.66 -10.18
N PRO A 68 18.05 1.73 -11.15
CA PRO A 68 17.84 2.11 -12.55
C PRO A 68 16.64 3.06 -12.69
N GLU A 69 16.69 3.98 -13.64
CA GLU A 69 15.57 4.93 -13.89
C GLU A 69 14.27 4.22 -14.20
N SER A 70 14.33 3.10 -14.91
CA SER A 70 13.17 2.28 -15.27
C SER A 70 12.56 1.48 -14.12
N MET A 71 13.24 1.39 -12.96
CA MET A 71 12.77 0.63 -11.80
C MET A 71 11.91 1.51 -10.91
N PRO A 72 10.63 1.17 -10.66
CA PRO A 72 9.75 2.01 -9.86
C PRO A 72 10.13 2.02 -8.38
N LEU A 73 10.07 3.23 -7.79
CA LEU A 73 10.27 3.47 -6.37
C LEU A 73 8.94 3.81 -5.70
N PHE A 74 8.57 3.02 -4.72
CA PHE A 74 7.40 3.21 -3.88
C PHE A 74 7.81 3.76 -2.51
N VAL A 75 6.91 4.51 -1.89
CA VAL A 75 7.06 4.92 -0.49
C VAL A 75 5.74 4.65 0.24
N ARG A 76 5.81 3.82 1.29
CA ARG A 76 4.65 3.57 2.14
C ARG A 76 4.61 4.55 3.29
N VAL A 77 3.46 5.21 3.47
CA VAL A 77 3.26 6.25 4.49
C VAL A 77 2.13 5.87 5.47
N SER A 78 2.25 6.27 6.72
CA SER A 78 1.07 6.45 7.57
C SER A 78 0.48 7.82 7.26
N SER A 79 -0.59 7.88 6.47
CA SER A 79 -1.21 9.12 6.02
C SER A 79 -1.71 9.99 7.17
N VAL A 80 -2.05 9.35 8.29
CA VAL A 80 -2.38 10.00 9.56
C VAL A 80 -1.89 9.12 10.72
N ASP A 81 -1.47 9.75 11.82
CA ASP A 81 -1.20 9.03 13.06
C ASP A 81 -2.49 8.52 13.72
N GLY A 82 -3.61 9.18 13.46
CA GLY A 82 -4.88 8.91 14.13
C GLY A 82 -4.89 9.36 15.60
N ALA A 83 -4.07 10.32 15.96
CA ALA A 83 -3.94 10.84 17.32
C ALA A 83 -3.89 12.38 17.31
N LYS A 84 -4.42 13.01 18.37
CA LYS A 84 -4.40 14.45 18.51
C LYS A 84 -2.96 14.98 18.53
N GLY A 85 -2.69 15.99 17.70
CA GLY A 85 -1.37 16.60 17.57
C GLY A 85 -0.34 15.72 16.84
N GLY A 86 -0.77 14.61 16.23
CA GLY A 86 0.08 13.75 15.41
C GLY A 86 0.17 14.20 13.96
N TRP A 87 0.82 13.37 13.16
CA TRP A 87 0.94 13.53 11.72
C TRP A 87 -0.43 13.55 11.06
N SER A 88 -0.67 14.54 10.22
CA SER A 88 -1.95 14.82 9.58
C SER A 88 -1.94 14.45 8.08
N MET A 89 -3.12 14.44 7.49
CA MET A 89 -3.24 14.26 6.04
C MET A 89 -2.66 15.43 5.24
N ASP A 90 -2.68 16.65 5.80
CA ASP A 90 -2.04 17.82 5.18
C ASP A 90 -0.51 17.67 5.15
N ASP A 91 0.09 17.19 6.24
CA ASP A 91 1.52 16.86 6.30
C ASP A 91 1.88 15.79 5.25
N THR A 92 1.01 14.78 5.08
CA THR A 92 1.19 13.73 4.07
C THR A 92 1.18 14.29 2.65
N VAL A 93 0.29 15.23 2.33
CA VAL A 93 0.25 15.87 1.01
C VAL A 93 1.53 16.65 0.74
N VAL A 94 2.03 17.40 1.74
CA VAL A 94 3.32 18.11 1.62
C VAL A 94 4.47 17.10 1.42
N PHE A 95 4.52 16.06 2.23
CA PHE A 95 5.55 15.02 2.12
C PHE A 95 5.51 14.30 0.77
N ALA A 96 4.32 13.97 0.27
CA ALA A 96 4.16 13.31 -1.02
C ALA A 96 4.63 14.19 -2.20
N ARG A 97 4.47 15.53 -2.11
CA ARG A 97 5.04 16.46 -3.12
C ARG A 97 6.57 16.42 -3.11
N GLU A 98 7.17 16.41 -1.92
CA GLU A 98 8.61 16.31 -1.76
C GLU A 98 9.16 14.97 -2.25
N LEU A 99 8.43 13.87 -2.01
CA LEU A 99 8.76 12.53 -2.52
C LEU A 99 8.69 12.48 -4.05
N LYS A 100 7.63 13.01 -4.64
CA LYS A 100 7.48 13.12 -6.10
C LYS A 100 8.63 13.87 -6.74
N ALA A 101 9.04 15.01 -6.16
CA ALA A 101 10.15 15.81 -6.64
C ALA A 101 11.51 15.06 -6.59
N ARG A 102 11.59 13.98 -5.79
CA ARG A 102 12.76 13.11 -5.64
C ARG A 102 12.69 11.79 -6.41
N GLY A 103 11.73 11.70 -7.34
CA GLY A 103 11.62 10.55 -8.24
C GLY A 103 10.95 9.33 -7.60
N VAL A 104 10.05 9.53 -6.64
CA VAL A 104 9.13 8.49 -6.18
C VAL A 104 7.99 8.39 -7.18
N ASP A 105 7.64 7.16 -7.53
CA ASP A 105 6.62 6.86 -8.54
C ASP A 105 5.24 6.62 -7.92
N VAL A 106 5.17 5.98 -6.75
CA VAL A 106 3.91 5.58 -6.10
C VAL A 106 3.96 5.83 -4.59
N ILE A 107 2.86 6.34 -4.04
CA ILE A 107 2.65 6.45 -2.58
C ILE A 107 1.65 5.38 -2.13
N ASP A 108 2.09 4.45 -1.27
CA ASP A 108 1.22 3.47 -0.59
C ASP A 108 0.65 4.10 0.69
N CYS A 109 -0.66 4.34 0.69
CA CYS A 109 -1.36 5.13 1.72
C CYS A 109 -1.99 4.25 2.80
N SER A 110 -1.25 4.05 3.90
CA SER A 110 -1.71 3.39 5.12
C SER A 110 -2.06 4.41 6.23
N SER A 111 -2.18 3.97 7.48
CA SER A 111 -2.43 4.86 8.63
C SER A 111 -2.01 4.25 9.98
N GLY A 112 -1.76 5.12 10.94
CA GLY A 112 -1.54 4.78 12.34
C GLY A 112 -0.18 4.13 12.63
N GLY A 113 -0.07 3.55 13.82
CA GLY A 113 1.09 2.78 14.26
C GLY A 113 2.05 3.49 15.21
N ILE A 114 1.94 4.82 15.39
CA ILE A 114 2.93 5.59 16.16
C ILE A 114 2.85 5.36 17.67
N SER A 115 1.68 5.08 18.20
CA SER A 115 1.47 4.78 19.63
C SER A 115 0.79 3.41 19.85
N GLY A 116 1.18 2.43 19.07
CA GLY A 116 0.69 1.06 19.20
C GLY A 116 -0.80 0.89 18.87
N SER A 117 -1.45 -0.07 19.51
CA SER A 117 -2.86 -0.41 19.24
C SER A 117 -3.86 0.72 19.52
N ALA A 118 -3.51 1.67 20.39
CA ALA A 118 -4.39 2.78 20.75
C ALA A 118 -4.62 3.75 19.60
N THR A 119 -3.60 4.07 18.80
CA THR A 119 -3.75 4.94 17.62
C THR A 119 -4.46 4.25 16.48
N ALA A 120 -4.24 2.97 16.30
CA ALA A 120 -4.99 2.19 15.33
C ALA A 120 -6.49 2.15 15.64
N ALA A 121 -6.87 2.26 16.92
CA ALA A 121 -8.26 2.34 17.35
C ALA A 121 -8.93 3.69 17.08
N GLN A 122 -8.16 4.77 16.90
CA GLN A 122 -8.70 6.11 16.61
C GLN A 122 -9.00 6.35 15.13
N VAL A 123 -8.51 5.50 14.24
CA VAL A 123 -8.89 5.52 12.83
C VAL A 123 -10.09 4.60 12.63
N PRO A 124 -11.28 5.11 12.32
CA PRO A 124 -12.47 4.29 12.09
C PRO A 124 -12.18 3.22 11.03
N ARG A 125 -12.57 1.97 11.30
CA ARG A 125 -12.32 0.85 10.41
C ARG A 125 -13.60 0.38 9.73
N GLY A 126 -13.52 0.20 8.43
CA GLY A 126 -14.56 -0.34 7.57
C GLY A 126 -13.96 -0.79 6.25
N LEU A 127 -14.75 -1.29 5.35
CA LEU A 127 -14.30 -1.66 4.01
C LEU A 127 -13.67 -0.45 3.31
N GLY A 128 -12.41 -0.57 2.88
CA GLY A 128 -11.71 0.49 2.18
C GLY A 128 -11.40 1.74 3.03
N PHE A 129 -11.33 1.64 4.36
CA PHE A 129 -11.24 2.80 5.26
C PHE A 129 -10.05 3.73 5.02
N GLN A 130 -8.99 3.28 4.33
CA GLN A 130 -7.83 4.09 3.97
C GLN A 130 -7.85 4.59 2.51
N VAL A 131 -8.83 4.17 1.71
CA VAL A 131 -8.97 4.61 0.31
C VAL A 131 -9.02 6.14 0.17
N PRO A 132 -9.72 6.90 1.05
CA PRO A 132 -9.73 8.36 0.96
C PRO A 132 -8.35 9.02 1.06
N TYR A 133 -7.38 8.37 1.71
CA TYR A 133 -6.00 8.89 1.79
C TYR A 133 -5.29 8.77 0.44
N ALA A 134 -5.39 7.62 -0.21
CA ALA A 134 -4.84 7.40 -1.54
C ALA A 134 -5.49 8.34 -2.57
N GLU A 135 -6.81 8.49 -2.51
CA GLU A 135 -7.57 9.41 -3.37
C GLU A 135 -7.09 10.86 -3.22
N ARG A 136 -6.87 11.32 -1.98
CA ARG A 136 -6.42 12.67 -1.72
C ARG A 136 -4.99 12.90 -2.23
N VAL A 137 -4.06 11.98 -1.98
CA VAL A 137 -2.68 12.05 -2.50
C VAL A 137 -2.71 12.10 -4.03
N ARG A 138 -3.46 11.23 -4.67
CA ARG A 138 -3.60 11.17 -6.11
C ARG A 138 -4.10 12.49 -6.71
N LYS A 139 -5.16 13.04 -6.14
CA LYS A 139 -5.81 14.28 -6.63
C LYS A 139 -4.99 15.54 -6.38
N GLU A 140 -4.41 15.68 -5.18
CA GLU A 140 -3.75 16.94 -4.78
C GLU A 140 -2.27 17.00 -5.17
N VAL A 141 -1.62 15.84 -5.35
CA VAL A 141 -0.19 15.76 -5.70
C VAL A 141 0.01 15.37 -7.16
N GLY A 142 -0.94 14.64 -7.75
CA GLY A 142 -0.82 14.12 -9.11
C GLY A 142 0.31 13.08 -9.23
N ILE A 143 0.49 12.25 -8.21
CA ILE A 143 1.38 11.09 -8.18
C ILE A 143 0.51 9.83 -8.12
N ALA A 144 0.99 8.71 -8.68
CA ALA A 144 0.27 7.47 -8.53
C ALA A 144 0.15 7.05 -7.06
N SER A 145 -0.99 6.49 -6.69
CA SER A 145 -1.27 6.09 -5.33
C SER A 145 -1.71 4.64 -5.23
N MET A 146 -1.43 4.01 -4.10
CA MET A 146 -1.85 2.66 -3.78
C MET A 146 -2.76 2.68 -2.55
N ALA A 147 -3.95 2.09 -2.69
CA ALA A 147 -4.92 1.99 -1.62
C ALA A 147 -4.82 0.64 -0.90
N VAL A 148 -4.96 0.68 0.41
CA VAL A 148 -4.99 -0.50 1.28
C VAL A 148 -6.08 -0.33 2.35
N GLY A 149 -6.55 -1.41 2.95
CA GLY A 149 -7.39 -1.34 4.15
C GLY A 149 -8.75 -2.00 4.00
N ILE A 150 -8.83 -3.29 4.35
CA ILE A 150 -10.05 -4.11 4.30
C ILE A 150 -10.69 -4.05 2.91
N ILE A 151 -9.90 -4.35 1.88
CA ILE A 151 -10.34 -4.59 0.51
C ILE A 151 -10.38 -6.10 0.36
N LEU A 152 -11.58 -6.68 0.22
CA LEU A 152 -11.82 -8.10 0.34
C LEU A 152 -12.35 -8.74 -0.94
N GLU A 153 -12.99 -7.97 -1.80
CA GLU A 153 -13.69 -8.44 -2.99
C GLU A 153 -13.15 -7.80 -4.27
N ALA A 154 -13.16 -8.54 -5.35
CA ALA A 154 -12.70 -8.09 -6.66
C ALA A 154 -13.43 -6.83 -7.13
N GLN A 155 -14.76 -6.80 -7.00
CA GLN A 155 -15.60 -5.68 -7.41
C GLN A 155 -15.33 -4.43 -6.57
N GLN A 156 -14.99 -4.58 -5.27
CA GLN A 156 -14.59 -3.47 -4.42
C GLN A 156 -13.25 -2.88 -4.91
N ALA A 157 -12.26 -3.73 -5.19
CA ALA A 157 -10.96 -3.31 -5.70
C ALA A 157 -11.10 -2.59 -7.04
N GLU A 158 -11.84 -3.18 -7.97
CA GLU A 158 -12.11 -2.61 -9.30
C GLU A 158 -12.82 -1.26 -9.22
N ALA A 159 -13.83 -1.13 -8.36
CA ALA A 159 -14.56 0.12 -8.17
C ALA A 159 -13.67 1.26 -7.68
N ILE A 160 -12.71 0.99 -6.79
CA ILE A 160 -11.73 1.97 -6.31
C ILE A 160 -10.89 2.51 -7.48
N LEU A 161 -10.42 1.62 -8.36
CA LEU A 161 -9.63 1.99 -9.52
C LEU A 161 -10.45 2.76 -10.56
N GLN A 162 -11.62 2.28 -10.91
CA GLN A 162 -12.52 2.90 -11.90
C GLN A 162 -13.02 4.28 -11.46
N ASN A 163 -13.21 4.48 -10.16
CA ASN A 163 -13.58 5.79 -9.59
C ASN A 163 -12.38 6.75 -9.48
N GLY A 164 -11.18 6.33 -9.88
CA GLY A 164 -9.97 7.16 -9.80
C GLY A 164 -9.53 7.49 -8.37
N GLN A 165 -9.86 6.61 -7.42
CA GLN A 165 -9.50 6.79 -6.01
C GLN A 165 -8.09 6.29 -5.69
N ALA A 166 -7.56 5.39 -6.49
CA ALA A 166 -6.18 4.93 -6.47
C ALA A 166 -5.78 4.38 -7.84
N ASP A 167 -4.49 4.14 -8.04
CA ASP A 167 -3.95 3.50 -9.26
C ASP A 167 -3.60 2.03 -9.01
N LEU A 168 -3.35 1.66 -7.76
CA LEU A 168 -2.99 0.31 -7.34
C LEU A 168 -3.75 -0.07 -6.06
N ILE A 169 -3.88 -1.38 -5.84
CA ILE A 169 -4.50 -1.96 -4.64
C ILE A 169 -3.48 -2.84 -3.92
N ALA A 170 -3.25 -2.57 -2.63
CA ALA A 170 -2.43 -3.40 -1.76
C ALA A 170 -3.30 -4.34 -0.92
N ILE A 171 -2.98 -5.62 -0.93
CA ILE A 171 -3.70 -6.68 -0.23
C ILE A 171 -2.74 -7.41 0.71
N GLY A 172 -2.97 -7.31 2.01
CA GLY A 172 -2.16 -7.98 3.03
C GLY A 172 -2.82 -9.26 3.55
N ARG A 173 -3.52 -9.17 4.67
CA ARG A 173 -4.09 -10.34 5.39
C ARG A 173 -5.05 -11.17 4.55
N GLN A 174 -5.74 -10.56 3.60
CA GLN A 174 -6.63 -11.29 2.70
C GLN A 174 -5.85 -12.22 1.76
N SER A 175 -4.65 -11.84 1.30
CA SER A 175 -3.80 -12.74 0.52
C SER A 175 -3.13 -13.84 1.36
N GLN A 176 -2.97 -13.63 2.67
CA GLN A 176 -2.58 -14.71 3.58
C GLN A 176 -3.71 -15.74 3.77
N PHE A 177 -4.96 -15.25 3.83
CA PHE A 177 -6.14 -16.12 3.90
C PHE A 177 -6.43 -16.84 2.58
N ASN A 178 -6.25 -16.16 1.46
CA ASN A 178 -6.39 -16.71 0.11
C ASN A 178 -5.14 -16.38 -0.73
N PRO A 179 -4.13 -17.27 -0.76
CA PRO A 179 -2.88 -17.03 -1.51
C PRO A 179 -3.09 -16.84 -3.02
N ASN A 180 -4.18 -17.37 -3.56
CA ASN A 180 -4.53 -17.26 -4.99
C ASN A 180 -5.53 -16.14 -5.28
N ILE A 181 -5.65 -15.15 -4.40
CA ILE A 181 -6.68 -14.10 -4.49
C ILE A 181 -6.65 -13.36 -5.83
N ALA A 182 -5.48 -13.07 -6.38
CA ALA A 182 -5.35 -12.38 -7.66
C ALA A 182 -5.98 -13.19 -8.81
N HIS A 183 -5.74 -14.50 -8.85
CA HIS A 183 -6.34 -15.39 -9.83
C HIS A 183 -7.87 -15.53 -9.65
N HIS A 184 -8.35 -15.61 -8.39
CA HIS A 184 -9.77 -15.63 -8.12
C HIS A 184 -10.44 -14.33 -8.57
N TRP A 185 -9.84 -13.18 -8.26
CA TRP A 185 -10.37 -11.88 -8.67
C TRP A 185 -10.36 -11.68 -10.18
N ALA A 186 -9.32 -12.14 -10.89
CA ALA A 186 -9.31 -12.14 -12.34
C ALA A 186 -10.46 -12.96 -12.93
N HIS A 187 -10.78 -14.11 -12.32
CA HIS A 187 -11.95 -14.91 -12.71
C HIS A 187 -13.27 -14.20 -12.39
N ASP A 188 -13.43 -13.66 -11.18
CA ASP A 188 -14.65 -12.97 -10.71
C ASP A 188 -14.96 -11.72 -11.52
N LEU A 189 -13.93 -11.03 -12.03
CA LEU A 189 -14.05 -9.89 -12.94
C LEU A 189 -14.23 -10.30 -14.41
N GLY A 190 -14.19 -11.59 -14.71
CA GLY A 190 -14.33 -12.13 -16.06
C GLY A 190 -13.11 -11.93 -16.96
N ILE A 191 -11.96 -11.56 -16.40
CA ILE A 191 -10.70 -11.34 -17.13
C ILE A 191 -10.10 -12.69 -17.53
N ASN A 192 -10.07 -13.65 -16.61
CA ASN A 192 -9.51 -14.99 -16.82
C ASN A 192 -10.56 -16.09 -16.56
N ARG A 193 -11.53 -16.22 -17.47
CA ARG A 193 -12.64 -17.18 -17.34
C ARG A 193 -12.21 -18.63 -17.51
N LYS A 194 -11.08 -18.88 -18.18
CA LYS A 194 -10.58 -20.22 -18.50
C LYS A 194 -9.42 -20.65 -17.60
N PHE A 195 -9.11 -19.88 -16.56
CA PHE A 195 -8.00 -20.15 -15.63
C PHE A 195 -6.63 -20.29 -16.31
N GLU A 196 -6.40 -19.55 -17.40
CA GLU A 196 -5.16 -19.61 -18.19
C GLU A 196 -3.93 -19.10 -17.42
N ASP A 197 -4.12 -18.22 -16.41
CA ASP A 197 -3.06 -17.69 -15.54
C ASP A 197 -2.69 -18.64 -14.39
N TRP A 198 -3.42 -19.75 -14.23
CA TRP A 198 -3.08 -20.77 -13.26
C TRP A 198 -2.02 -21.71 -13.83
N ALA A 199 -1.26 -22.40 -12.96
CA ALA A 199 -0.43 -23.50 -13.42
C ALA A 199 -1.26 -24.48 -14.26
N GLY A 200 -0.73 -24.92 -15.41
CA GLY A 200 -1.52 -25.58 -16.45
C GLY A 200 -2.34 -26.78 -15.98
N GLU A 201 -1.81 -27.56 -15.05
CA GLU A 201 -2.50 -28.71 -14.45
C GLU A 201 -3.74 -28.27 -13.64
N TYR A 202 -3.63 -27.19 -12.89
CA TYR A 202 -4.74 -26.67 -12.06
C TYR A 202 -5.79 -25.96 -12.93
N GLY A 203 -5.36 -25.16 -13.90
CA GLY A 203 -6.26 -24.41 -14.79
C GLY A 203 -7.23 -25.32 -15.52
N TRP A 204 -6.74 -26.42 -16.08
CA TRP A 204 -7.56 -27.42 -16.76
C TRP A 204 -8.60 -28.09 -15.85
N TRP A 205 -8.25 -28.42 -14.60
CA TRP A 205 -9.19 -28.99 -13.65
C TRP A 205 -10.21 -27.97 -13.14
N LEU A 206 -9.80 -26.72 -12.98
CA LEU A 206 -10.69 -25.63 -12.56
C LEU A 206 -11.73 -25.31 -13.63
N GLU A 207 -11.35 -25.30 -14.91
CA GLU A 207 -12.30 -25.16 -16.01
C GLU A 207 -13.35 -26.28 -16.01
N LYS A 208 -12.93 -27.52 -15.85
CA LYS A 208 -13.86 -28.65 -15.73
C LYS A 208 -14.78 -28.55 -14.52
N ARG A 209 -14.21 -28.14 -13.36
CA ARG A 209 -15.00 -27.93 -12.14
C ARG A 209 -16.13 -26.93 -12.39
N ILE A 210 -15.86 -25.79 -13.03
CA ILE A 210 -16.89 -24.77 -13.28
C ILE A 210 -18.01 -25.35 -14.16
N ARG A 211 -17.68 -25.99 -15.26
CA ARG A 211 -18.67 -26.65 -16.14
C ARG A 211 -19.53 -27.65 -15.38
N THR A 212 -18.93 -28.38 -14.44
CA THR A 212 -19.69 -29.30 -13.59
C THR A 212 -20.63 -28.56 -12.66
N MET A 213 -20.14 -27.46 -12.05
CA MET A 213 -20.96 -26.67 -11.08
C MET A 213 -22.12 -25.92 -11.73
N GLU A 214 -21.97 -25.50 -13.01
CA GLU A 214 -23.07 -24.87 -13.77
C GLU A 214 -24.32 -25.78 -13.91
N GLY A 215 -24.13 -27.09 -13.84
CA GLY A 215 -25.21 -28.09 -13.85
C GLY A 215 -25.95 -28.23 -12.53
N PHE A 216 -25.46 -27.66 -11.44
CA PHE A 216 -26.11 -27.69 -10.13
C PHE A 216 -26.85 -26.39 -9.85
N ALA A 217 -28.18 -26.39 -9.91
CA ALA A 217 -28.99 -25.29 -9.45
C ALA A 217 -28.76 -25.08 -7.95
N THR A 218 -28.23 -23.95 -7.57
CA THR A 218 -28.04 -23.39 -6.22
C THR A 218 -27.65 -24.41 -5.12
N PRO A 219 -26.52 -24.25 -4.44
CA PRO A 219 -26.14 -25.17 -3.37
C PRO A 219 -27.23 -25.29 -2.33
N VAL A 220 -27.71 -26.49 -2.08
CA VAL A 220 -28.60 -26.80 -0.95
C VAL A 220 -27.81 -26.42 0.33
N GLY A 221 -28.27 -25.39 1.02
CA GLY A 221 -27.71 -24.96 2.29
C GLY A 221 -26.75 -23.76 2.18
N ALA A 222 -27.26 -22.60 1.81
CA ALA A 222 -26.64 -21.35 2.25
C ALA A 222 -26.73 -21.31 3.78
N VAL A 223 -25.66 -21.69 4.46
CA VAL A 223 -25.52 -21.47 5.90
C VAL A 223 -25.54 -19.97 6.11
N THR A 224 -26.68 -19.44 6.49
CA THR A 224 -26.80 -18.09 7.04
C THR A 224 -25.92 -18.05 8.29
N ARG A 225 -24.71 -17.50 8.18
CA ARG A 225 -23.92 -17.16 9.35
C ARG A 225 -24.69 -16.08 10.11
N ARG A 226 -25.16 -16.43 11.30
CA ARG A 226 -25.62 -15.49 12.31
C ARG A 226 -24.44 -14.69 12.89
#